data_e4da8a48e3b5e2b1c65eb670c1028f63
#
_entry.id   e4da8a48e3b5e2b1c65eb670c1028f63
#
_cell.length_a   1.000
_cell.length_b   1.000
_cell.length_c   1.000
_cell.angle_alpha   90.00
_cell.angle_beta   90.00
_cell.angle_gamma   90.00
#
_symmetry.space_group_name_H-M   'P 1'
#
loop_
_entity.id
_entity.type
_entity.pdbx_description
1 polymer ?
#
loop_
_entity_poly.entity_id
_entity_poly.type
_entity_poly.pdbx_seq_one_letter_code
_entity_poly.pdbx_strand_id
1 'polypeptide(L)'
;MRRCADADENLNETLQRVFKNIEGSAIGSRSESSLRGLFDDLDLNSRKLGDTVVERNAKLVKVLNAIGNLDLGTESFADNTIDAFGDAYEYLMTMYAANAGKSGGEFFTPQEVSELLTRIATHGKSEVNKVYDPACGSGSLLLQSIKVLGKDKVRQGFFGQEKNLTTYNLCRINMFPARCEL
;
A
#
# COMPACT_ATOMS: atom_id res chain seq x y z
N MET A 1 -5.79 -20.27 8.17
CA MET A 1 -6.51 -19.03 8.51
C MET A 1 -8.02 -19.09 8.25
N ARG A 2 -8.52 -19.55 7.09
CA ARG A 2 -9.98 -19.54 6.78
C ARG A 2 -10.87 -20.25 7.78
N ARG A 3 -10.46 -21.39 8.37
CA ARG A 3 -11.30 -22.16 9.31
C ARG A 3 -11.38 -21.57 10.72
N CYS A 4 -10.50 -20.62 11.07
CA CYS A 4 -10.51 -19.98 12.39
C CYS A 4 -11.33 -18.69 12.42
N ALA A 5 -11.46 -17.98 11.30
CA ALA A 5 -12.12 -16.68 11.27
C ALA A 5 -13.64 -16.77 11.47
N ASP A 6 -14.27 -17.80 10.91
CA ASP A 6 -15.74 -17.95 11.00
C ASP A 6 -16.24 -18.37 12.39
N ALA A 7 -15.34 -18.87 13.26
CA ALA A 7 -15.66 -19.39 14.60
C ALA A 7 -15.01 -18.57 15.73
N ASP A 8 -14.23 -17.54 15.44
CA ASP A 8 -13.54 -16.74 16.45
C ASP A 8 -14.41 -15.57 16.90
N GLU A 9 -14.99 -15.68 18.09
CA GLU A 9 -15.80 -14.62 18.70
C GLU A 9 -14.98 -13.34 18.97
N ASN A 10 -13.65 -13.43 19.05
CA ASN A 10 -12.72 -12.33 19.30
C ASN A 10 -11.80 -12.08 18.08
N LEU A 11 -12.32 -12.23 16.87
CA LEU A 11 -11.56 -12.09 15.63
C LEU A 11 -10.83 -10.74 15.54
N ASN A 12 -11.44 -9.65 15.99
CA ASN A 12 -10.82 -8.32 16.03
C ASN A 12 -9.53 -8.32 16.87
N GLU A 13 -9.52 -8.95 18.04
CA GLU A 13 -8.33 -9.05 18.89
C GLU A 13 -7.27 -9.98 18.29
N THR A 14 -7.71 -11.08 17.70
CA THR A 14 -6.83 -12.03 17.00
C THR A 14 -6.11 -11.35 15.83
N LEU A 15 -6.83 -10.59 15.01
CA LEU A 15 -6.22 -9.83 13.92
C LEU A 15 -5.25 -8.75 14.42
N GLN A 16 -5.61 -8.03 15.47
CA GLN A 16 -4.73 -7.02 16.07
C GLN A 16 -3.40 -7.64 16.53
N ARG A 17 -3.47 -8.83 17.14
CA ARG A 17 -2.27 -9.59 17.53
C ARG A 17 -1.46 -10.04 16.32
N VAL A 18 -2.12 -10.48 15.23
CA VAL A 18 -1.45 -10.86 13.99
C VAL A 18 -0.69 -9.66 13.40
N PHE A 19 -1.31 -8.48 13.33
CA PHE A 19 -0.67 -7.27 12.83
C PHE A 19 0.55 -6.88 13.66
N LYS A 20 0.44 -6.89 14.98
CA LYS A 20 1.58 -6.65 15.88
C LYS A 20 2.69 -7.69 15.72
N ASN A 21 2.34 -8.94 15.47
CA ASN A 21 3.35 -9.99 15.23
C ASN A 21 4.07 -9.78 13.89
N ILE A 22 3.36 -9.31 12.84
CA ILE A 22 3.97 -8.98 11.55
C ILE A 22 4.97 -7.83 11.74
N GLU A 23 4.56 -6.75 12.38
CA GLU A 23 5.44 -5.61 12.69
C GLU A 23 6.64 -6.03 13.55
N GLY A 24 6.36 -6.83 14.60
CA GLY A 24 7.38 -7.34 15.50
C GLY A 24 8.41 -8.27 14.84
N SER A 25 8.00 -9.02 13.81
CA SER A 25 8.90 -9.92 13.07
C SER A 25 10.00 -9.18 12.29
N ALA A 26 9.78 -7.91 12.02
CA ALA A 26 10.74 -7.07 11.29
C ALA A 26 11.78 -6.39 12.17
N ILE A 27 11.63 -6.41 13.48
CA ILE A 27 12.56 -5.75 14.43
C ILE A 27 13.96 -6.32 14.23
N GLY A 28 14.94 -5.42 14.06
CA GLY A 28 16.33 -5.77 13.80
C GLY A 28 16.63 -6.21 12.36
N SER A 29 15.63 -6.22 11.46
CA SER A 29 15.81 -6.47 10.04
C SER A 29 15.85 -5.17 9.22
N ARG A 30 16.26 -5.28 7.94
CA ARG A 30 16.20 -4.15 6.99
C ARG A 30 14.77 -3.63 6.75
N SER A 31 13.78 -4.46 7.01
CA SER A 31 12.37 -4.11 6.80
C SER A 31 11.71 -3.46 8.02
N GLU A 32 12.45 -3.22 9.09
CA GLU A 32 11.91 -2.65 10.32
C GLU A 32 11.25 -1.28 10.09
N SER A 33 11.93 -0.38 9.38
CA SER A 33 11.39 0.95 9.06
C SER A 33 10.12 0.87 8.21
N SER A 34 10.06 -0.10 7.29
CA SER A 34 8.93 -0.28 6.38
C SER A 34 7.70 -0.90 7.04
N LEU A 35 7.86 -1.70 8.10
CA LEU A 35 6.76 -2.42 8.76
C LEU A 35 6.33 -1.81 10.09
N ARG A 36 7.17 -1.02 10.74
CA ARG A 36 6.84 -0.40 12.04
C ARG A 36 5.63 0.52 11.92
N GLY A 37 4.58 0.26 12.73
CA GLY A 37 3.35 1.04 12.74
C GLY A 37 2.56 1.03 11.42
N LEU A 38 2.76 0.01 10.59
CA LEU A 38 2.09 -0.09 9.30
C LEU A 38 0.57 -0.24 9.43
N PHE A 39 0.13 -0.86 10.51
CA PHE A 39 -1.28 -1.15 10.79
C PHE A 39 -1.90 -0.23 11.84
N ASP A 40 -1.22 0.84 12.27
CA ASP A 40 -1.69 1.72 13.35
C ASP A 40 -2.97 2.49 12.99
N ASP A 41 -3.25 2.68 11.71
CA ASP A 41 -4.47 3.34 11.21
C ASP A 41 -5.64 2.38 10.99
N LEU A 42 -5.46 1.07 11.19
CA LEU A 42 -6.50 0.05 11.08
C LEU A 42 -7.24 -0.17 12.41
N ASP A 43 -8.28 0.62 12.65
CA ASP A 43 -9.14 0.47 13.84
C ASP A 43 -10.18 -0.65 13.64
N LEU A 44 -9.82 -1.86 14.06
CA LEU A 44 -10.69 -3.05 14.01
C LEU A 44 -11.88 -2.97 15.00
N ASN A 45 -11.86 -2.01 15.92
CA ASN A 45 -12.91 -1.76 16.90
C ASN A 45 -13.81 -0.58 16.53
N SER A 46 -13.58 0.03 15.38
CA SER A 46 -14.33 1.18 14.90
C SER A 46 -15.84 0.93 14.84
N ARG A 47 -16.63 1.87 15.33
CA ARG A 47 -18.10 1.85 15.18
C ARG A 47 -18.58 1.87 13.73
N LYS A 48 -17.73 2.30 12.79
CA LYS A 48 -18.02 2.21 11.36
C LYS A 48 -18.15 0.76 10.86
N LEU A 49 -17.52 -0.18 11.56
CA LEU A 49 -17.67 -1.62 11.30
C LEU A 49 -18.94 -2.20 11.91
N GLY A 50 -19.45 -1.63 12.99
CA GLY A 50 -20.65 -2.07 13.69
C GLY A 50 -20.65 -1.60 15.14
N ASP A 51 -21.83 -1.51 15.73
CA ASP A 51 -21.97 -1.04 17.12
C ASP A 51 -21.55 -2.12 18.13
N THR A 52 -21.73 -3.38 17.81
CA THR A 52 -21.36 -4.52 18.65
C THR A 52 -20.10 -5.25 18.12
N VAL A 53 -19.43 -6.00 18.99
CA VAL A 53 -18.28 -6.83 18.60
C VAL A 53 -18.69 -7.86 17.54
N VAL A 54 -19.88 -8.46 17.70
CA VAL A 54 -20.41 -9.46 16.77
C VAL A 54 -20.59 -8.88 15.37
N GLU A 55 -21.17 -7.68 15.26
CA GLU A 55 -21.34 -7.01 13.96
C GLU A 55 -20.00 -6.65 13.31
N ARG A 56 -19.05 -6.15 14.11
CA ARG A 56 -17.69 -5.84 13.63
C ARG A 56 -17.01 -7.09 13.09
N ASN A 57 -17.03 -8.18 13.89
CA ASN A 57 -16.41 -9.44 13.47
C ASN A 57 -17.09 -10.03 12.25
N ALA A 58 -18.41 -9.95 12.12
CA ALA A 58 -19.12 -10.40 10.92
C ALA A 58 -18.69 -9.65 9.65
N LYS A 59 -18.41 -8.34 9.74
CA LYS A 59 -17.87 -7.57 8.60
C LYS A 59 -16.42 -7.95 8.31
N LEU A 60 -15.59 -8.14 9.35
CA LEU A 60 -14.19 -8.57 9.18
C LEU A 60 -14.12 -9.94 8.50
N VAL A 61 -14.98 -10.90 8.90
CA VAL A 61 -15.10 -12.21 8.25
C VAL A 61 -15.42 -12.06 6.76
N LYS A 62 -16.39 -11.21 6.40
CA LYS A 62 -16.73 -10.97 4.98
C LYS A 62 -15.53 -10.44 4.19
N VAL A 63 -14.79 -9.47 4.73
CA VAL A 63 -13.60 -8.91 4.09
C VAL A 63 -12.51 -9.98 3.95
N LEU A 64 -12.21 -10.74 5.01
CA LEU A 64 -11.22 -11.80 4.97
C LEU A 64 -11.57 -12.90 3.98
N ASN A 65 -12.85 -13.28 3.89
CA ASN A 65 -13.32 -14.27 2.93
C ASN A 65 -13.24 -13.74 1.49
N ALA A 66 -13.58 -12.48 1.26
CA ALA A 66 -13.43 -11.85 -0.05
C ALA A 66 -11.97 -11.84 -0.50
N ILE A 67 -11.05 -11.35 0.34
CA ILE A 67 -9.61 -11.35 0.06
C ILE A 67 -9.08 -12.78 -0.12
N GLY A 68 -9.47 -13.69 0.77
CA GLY A 68 -9.03 -15.07 0.73
C GLY A 68 -9.49 -15.87 -0.48
N ASN A 69 -10.49 -15.37 -1.23
CA ASN A 69 -10.97 -15.96 -2.48
C ASN A 69 -10.29 -15.35 -3.71
N LEU A 70 -9.51 -14.28 -3.56
CA LEU A 70 -8.74 -13.72 -4.66
C LEU A 70 -7.58 -14.66 -5.00
N ASP A 71 -7.43 -14.97 -6.28
CA ASP A 71 -6.20 -15.57 -6.79
C ASP A 71 -5.18 -14.45 -6.98
N LEU A 72 -4.26 -14.34 -6.04
CA LEU A 72 -3.20 -13.34 -6.08
C LEU A 72 -1.98 -13.78 -6.89
N GLY A 73 -2.09 -14.90 -7.63
CA GLY A 73 -1.08 -15.35 -8.57
C GLY A 73 0.29 -15.57 -7.93
N THR A 74 0.40 -16.51 -6.98
CA THR A 74 1.64 -16.76 -6.23
C THR A 74 2.84 -17.17 -7.10
N GLU A 75 2.63 -17.55 -8.36
CA GLU A 75 3.69 -18.00 -9.26
C GLU A 75 4.28 -16.90 -10.16
N SER A 76 3.61 -15.76 -10.36
CA SER A 76 4.06 -14.72 -11.28
C SER A 76 4.51 -13.42 -10.63
N PHE A 77 4.74 -13.40 -9.31
CA PHE A 77 5.21 -12.21 -8.60
C PHE A 77 6.57 -11.68 -9.09
N ALA A 78 7.33 -12.45 -9.86
CA ALA A 78 8.66 -12.04 -10.33
C ALA A 78 8.62 -11.04 -11.51
N ASP A 79 7.61 -11.13 -12.39
CA ASP A 79 7.65 -10.39 -13.67
C ASP A 79 6.67 -9.22 -13.83
N ASN A 80 5.57 -9.14 -13.04
CA ASN A 80 4.50 -8.15 -13.27
C ASN A 80 3.97 -7.41 -12.02
N THR A 81 4.57 -7.54 -10.87
CA THR A 81 3.96 -7.23 -9.58
C THR A 81 3.66 -5.76 -9.31
N ILE A 82 4.52 -4.85 -9.77
CA ILE A 82 4.39 -3.42 -9.45
C ILE A 82 3.16 -2.83 -10.16
N ASP A 83 2.85 -3.29 -11.37
CA ASP A 83 1.73 -2.78 -12.14
C ASP A 83 0.38 -3.27 -11.63
N ALA A 84 0.26 -4.56 -11.29
CA ALA A 84 -1.00 -5.13 -10.82
C ALA A 84 -1.51 -4.47 -9.52
N PHE A 85 -0.61 -4.16 -8.58
CA PHE A 85 -0.98 -3.44 -7.35
C PHE A 85 -1.31 -1.98 -7.62
N GLY A 86 -0.56 -1.30 -8.48
CA GLY A 86 -0.83 0.07 -8.89
C GLY A 86 -2.18 0.19 -9.58
N ASP A 87 -2.47 -0.68 -10.52
CA ASP A 87 -3.74 -0.71 -11.27
C ASP A 87 -4.93 -1.02 -10.35
N ALA A 88 -4.78 -2.00 -9.46
CA ALA A 88 -5.82 -2.33 -8.48
C ALA A 88 -6.08 -1.18 -7.52
N TYR A 89 -5.04 -0.49 -7.07
CA TYR A 89 -5.16 0.68 -6.22
C TYR A 89 -5.85 1.84 -6.94
N GLU A 90 -5.46 2.14 -8.16
CA GLU A 90 -6.06 3.18 -8.99
C GLU A 90 -7.55 2.90 -9.22
N TYR A 91 -7.90 1.66 -9.52
CA TYR A 91 -9.28 1.23 -9.65
C TYR A 91 -10.08 1.46 -8.36
N LEU A 92 -9.55 1.03 -7.20
CA LEU A 92 -10.20 1.23 -5.90
C LEU A 92 -10.36 2.70 -5.55
N MET A 93 -9.37 3.54 -5.85
CA MET A 93 -9.44 4.98 -5.61
C MET A 93 -10.47 5.66 -6.50
N THR A 94 -10.56 5.25 -7.77
CA THR A 94 -11.60 5.74 -8.70
C THR A 94 -12.99 5.39 -8.21
N MET A 95 -13.20 4.16 -7.75
CA MET A 95 -14.48 3.72 -7.18
C MET A 95 -14.82 4.47 -5.88
N TYR A 96 -13.83 4.71 -5.03
CA TYR A 96 -14.01 5.47 -3.79
C TYR A 96 -14.36 6.93 -4.08
N ALA A 97 -13.65 7.57 -5.00
CA ALA A 97 -13.90 8.95 -5.40
C ALA A 97 -15.30 9.13 -6.00
N ALA A 98 -15.73 8.20 -6.86
CA ALA A 98 -17.07 8.22 -7.44
C ALA A 98 -18.17 8.13 -6.36
N ASN A 99 -18.00 7.26 -5.36
CA ASN A 99 -18.95 7.09 -4.26
C ASN A 99 -18.93 8.29 -3.28
N ALA A 100 -17.80 8.99 -3.15
CA ALA A 100 -17.66 10.17 -2.29
C ALA A 100 -18.12 11.47 -2.97
N GLY A 101 -18.53 11.43 -4.24
CA GLY A 101 -18.91 12.62 -5.02
C GLY A 101 -17.73 13.58 -5.28
N LYS A 102 -16.49 13.08 -5.23
CA LYS A 102 -15.26 13.83 -5.44
C LYS A 102 -14.58 13.41 -6.72
N SER A 103 -13.76 14.30 -7.26
CA SER A 103 -12.91 14.00 -8.41
C SER A 103 -11.81 13.01 -8.04
N GLY A 104 -11.56 12.01 -8.89
CA GLY A 104 -10.48 11.04 -8.69
C GLY A 104 -9.11 11.69 -8.53
N GLY A 105 -8.85 12.79 -9.23
CA GLY A 105 -7.61 13.54 -9.16
C GLY A 105 -7.29 14.21 -7.80
N GLU A 106 -8.26 14.25 -6.87
CA GLU A 106 -8.00 14.69 -5.50
C GLU A 106 -7.29 13.61 -4.66
N PHE A 107 -7.27 12.37 -5.13
CA PHE A 107 -6.79 11.22 -4.34
C PHE A 107 -5.51 10.60 -4.89
N PHE A 108 -5.29 10.66 -6.20
CA PHE A 108 -4.10 10.07 -6.81
C PHE A 108 -3.77 10.73 -8.15
N THR A 109 -2.52 10.61 -8.57
CA THR A 109 -2.06 11.02 -9.90
C THR A 109 -2.14 9.81 -10.83
N PRO A 110 -2.87 9.87 -11.96
CA PRO A 110 -2.93 8.77 -12.94
C PRO A 110 -1.54 8.30 -13.37
N GLN A 111 -1.40 7.01 -13.66
CA GLN A 111 -0.10 6.41 -13.97
C GLN A 111 0.56 7.05 -15.20
N GLU A 112 -0.21 7.36 -16.23
CA GLU A 112 0.29 8.00 -17.47
C GLU A 112 0.85 9.40 -17.19
N VAL A 113 0.21 10.14 -16.28
CA VAL A 113 0.68 11.47 -15.85
C VAL A 113 1.96 11.33 -15.04
N SER A 114 2.02 10.37 -14.13
CA SER A 114 3.20 10.07 -13.32
C SER A 114 4.39 9.65 -14.20
N GLU A 115 4.14 8.83 -15.22
CA GLU A 115 5.15 8.44 -16.20
C GLU A 115 5.66 9.64 -17.00
N LEU A 116 4.75 10.48 -17.52
CA LEU A 116 5.12 11.68 -18.27
C LEU A 116 5.98 12.62 -17.43
N LEU A 117 5.56 12.93 -16.21
CA LEU A 117 6.31 13.78 -15.28
C LEU A 117 7.70 13.21 -14.98
N THR A 118 7.77 11.92 -14.74
CA THR A 118 9.05 11.23 -14.51
C THR A 118 9.97 11.35 -15.74
N ARG A 119 9.47 11.09 -16.94
CA ARG A 119 10.25 11.20 -18.19
C ARG A 119 10.73 12.62 -18.43
N ILE A 120 9.92 13.63 -18.13
CA ILE A 120 10.32 15.04 -18.21
C ILE A 120 11.44 15.34 -17.22
N ALA A 121 11.26 14.95 -15.93
CA ALA A 121 12.22 15.24 -14.88
C ALA A 121 13.57 14.53 -15.06
N THR A 122 13.57 13.38 -15.73
CA THR A 122 14.75 12.55 -15.97
C THR A 122 15.31 12.68 -17.37
N HIS A 123 14.74 13.56 -18.20
CA HIS A 123 15.18 13.74 -19.60
C HIS A 123 16.69 14.04 -19.68
N GLY A 124 17.38 13.29 -20.53
CA GLY A 124 18.84 13.42 -20.72
C GLY A 124 19.70 12.93 -19.57
N LYS A 125 19.12 12.29 -18.55
CA LYS A 125 19.85 11.70 -17.42
C LYS A 125 19.90 10.19 -17.55
N SER A 126 21.09 9.62 -17.45
CA SER A 126 21.29 8.15 -17.37
C SER A 126 21.29 7.63 -15.93
N GLU A 127 21.58 8.49 -14.97
CA GLU A 127 21.64 8.22 -13.53
C GLU A 127 21.22 9.47 -12.77
N VAL A 128 20.68 9.27 -11.55
CA VAL A 128 20.33 10.34 -10.63
C VAL A 128 20.82 10.01 -9.22
N ASN A 129 21.03 11.02 -8.39
CA ASN A 129 21.45 10.82 -7.02
C ASN A 129 20.30 10.31 -6.15
N LYS A 130 19.18 11.01 -6.20
CA LYS A 130 17.98 10.75 -5.42
C LYS A 130 16.76 11.00 -6.28
N VAL A 131 15.68 10.31 -5.96
CA VAL A 131 14.33 10.69 -6.36
C VAL A 131 13.60 11.10 -5.09
N TYR A 132 13.04 12.31 -5.08
CA TYR A 132 12.31 12.84 -3.93
C TYR A 132 10.98 13.42 -4.39
N ASP A 133 9.91 12.98 -3.72
CA ASP A 133 8.56 13.49 -3.91
C ASP A 133 8.06 14.11 -2.60
N PRO A 134 7.90 15.46 -2.53
CA PRO A 134 7.47 16.15 -1.31
C PRO A 134 5.99 15.95 -0.97
N ALA A 135 5.20 15.34 -1.84
CA ALA A 135 3.78 15.04 -1.66
C ALA A 135 3.44 13.69 -2.31
N CYS A 136 4.18 12.64 -1.88
CA CYS A 136 4.25 11.38 -2.61
C CYS A 136 2.90 10.63 -2.70
N GLY A 137 1.93 10.98 -1.89
CA GLY A 137 0.66 10.28 -1.89
C GLY A 137 0.86 8.79 -1.64
N SER A 138 0.32 7.96 -2.52
CA SER A 138 0.50 6.50 -2.53
C SER A 138 1.84 6.04 -3.12
N GLY A 139 2.68 6.94 -3.60
CA GLY A 139 3.99 6.64 -4.17
C GLY A 139 4.02 6.42 -5.68
N SER A 140 2.98 6.79 -6.42
CA SER A 140 2.87 6.56 -7.87
C SER A 140 4.05 7.15 -8.65
N LEU A 141 4.45 8.40 -8.39
CA LEU A 141 5.61 9.05 -9.03
C LEU A 141 6.92 8.34 -8.69
N LEU A 142 7.09 7.89 -7.45
CA LEU A 142 8.28 7.15 -7.03
C LEU A 142 8.36 5.81 -7.76
N LEU A 143 7.24 5.06 -7.86
CA LEU A 143 7.17 3.79 -8.58
C LEU A 143 7.42 3.97 -10.08
N GLN A 144 6.86 4.99 -10.72
CA GLN A 144 7.14 5.28 -12.12
C GLN A 144 8.61 5.67 -12.34
N SER A 145 9.23 6.35 -11.37
CA SER A 145 10.67 6.65 -11.44
C SER A 145 11.53 5.37 -11.41
N ILE A 146 11.12 4.34 -10.68
CA ILE A 146 11.78 3.04 -10.69
C ILE A 146 11.66 2.38 -12.08
N LYS A 147 10.49 2.43 -12.69
CA LYS A 147 10.25 1.86 -14.03
C LYS A 147 11.04 2.57 -15.13
N VAL A 148 11.03 3.90 -15.12
CA VAL A 148 11.65 4.72 -16.17
C VAL A 148 13.16 4.72 -16.08
N LEU A 149 13.74 4.87 -14.89
CA LEU A 149 15.19 4.94 -14.68
C LEU A 149 15.82 3.56 -14.47
N GLY A 150 15.11 2.66 -13.83
CA GLY A 150 15.69 1.48 -13.19
C GLY A 150 16.23 1.79 -11.79
N LYS A 151 16.00 0.88 -10.87
CA LYS A 151 16.41 1.02 -9.46
C LYS A 151 17.91 1.29 -9.31
N ASP A 152 18.73 0.59 -10.08
CA ASP A 152 20.19 0.66 -10.01
C ASP A 152 20.76 1.99 -10.50
N LYS A 153 19.93 2.82 -11.12
CA LYS A 153 20.30 4.17 -11.63
C LYS A 153 20.01 5.28 -10.63
N VAL A 154 19.47 4.94 -9.45
CA VAL A 154 19.20 5.89 -8.36
C VAL A 154 20.16 5.58 -7.21
N ARG A 155 21.24 6.36 -7.08
CA ARG A 155 22.38 6.04 -6.21
C ARG A 155 22.05 6.00 -4.73
N GLN A 156 21.24 6.93 -4.24
CA GLN A 156 20.94 7.13 -2.83
C GLN A 156 19.51 6.73 -2.46
N GLY A 157 18.73 6.26 -3.45
CA GLY A 157 17.38 5.74 -3.21
C GLY A 157 16.26 6.75 -3.45
N PHE A 158 15.08 6.36 -2.98
CA PHE A 158 13.82 7.06 -3.16
C PHE A 158 13.36 7.63 -1.83
N PHE A 159 12.83 8.84 -1.86
CA PHE A 159 12.38 9.55 -0.67
C PHE A 159 11.01 10.17 -0.95
N GLY A 160 10.11 10.06 0.01
CA GLY A 160 8.78 10.62 -0.07
C GLY A 160 8.39 11.34 1.21
N GLN A 161 7.50 12.30 1.08
CA GLN A 161 6.86 12.97 2.21
C GLN A 161 5.35 12.96 1.98
N GLU A 162 4.60 12.54 3.01
CA GLU A 162 3.15 12.54 3.01
C GLU A 162 2.64 12.92 4.40
N LYS A 163 1.63 13.79 4.43
CA LYS A 163 1.03 14.29 5.68
C LYS A 163 -0.01 13.34 6.24
N ASN A 164 -0.77 12.69 5.36
CA ASN A 164 -1.83 11.78 5.76
C ASN A 164 -1.25 10.41 6.11
N LEU A 165 -1.47 9.94 7.35
CA LEU A 165 -0.90 8.68 7.83
C LEU A 165 -1.37 7.47 7.00
N THR A 166 -2.65 7.39 6.66
CA THR A 166 -3.20 6.28 5.86
C THR A 166 -2.56 6.23 4.47
N THR A 167 -2.46 7.39 3.81
CA THR A 167 -1.82 7.48 2.49
C THR A 167 -0.31 7.21 2.57
N TYR A 168 0.35 7.67 3.63
CA TYR A 168 1.76 7.36 3.91
C TYR A 168 1.98 5.84 4.09
N ASN A 169 1.16 5.17 4.90
CA ASN A 169 1.24 3.72 5.09
C ASN A 169 1.01 2.97 3.78
N LEU A 170 0.11 3.48 2.94
CA LEU A 170 -0.13 2.92 1.62
C LEU A 170 1.08 3.08 0.70
N CYS A 171 1.74 4.24 0.71
CA CYS A 171 3.00 4.43 -0.01
C CYS A 171 4.06 3.40 0.44
N ARG A 172 4.20 3.16 1.74
CA ARG A 172 5.12 2.15 2.28
C ARG A 172 4.79 0.75 1.77
N ILE A 173 3.49 0.37 1.74
CA ILE A 173 3.06 -0.92 1.21
C ILE A 173 3.40 -1.03 -0.28
N ASN A 174 3.15 0.01 -1.07
CA ASN A 174 3.43 0.03 -2.50
C ASN A 174 4.93 -0.01 -2.81
N MET A 175 5.76 0.63 -2.01
CA MET A 175 7.22 0.64 -2.18
C MET A 175 7.90 -0.65 -1.70
N PHE A 176 7.27 -1.41 -0.81
CA PHE A 176 7.83 -2.64 -0.24
C PHE A 176 8.14 -3.73 -1.28
N PRO A 177 7.22 -4.08 -2.23
CA PRO A 177 7.53 -5.04 -3.29
C PRO A 177 8.66 -4.57 -4.22
N ALA A 178 8.78 -3.26 -4.42
CA ALA A 178 9.86 -2.67 -5.19
C ALA A 178 11.23 -2.76 -4.49
N ARG A 179 11.28 -3.30 -3.25
CA ARG A 179 12.47 -3.36 -2.39
C ARG A 179 13.14 -1.99 -2.25
N CYS A 180 12.34 -0.94 -2.18
CA CYS A 180 12.79 0.41 -1.92
C CYS A 180 12.45 0.77 -0.47
N GLU A 181 13.43 1.26 0.26
CA GLU A 181 13.24 1.85 1.59
C GLU A 181 12.89 3.33 1.37
N LEU A 182 11.83 3.81 2.03
CA LEU A 182 11.46 5.21 2.10
C LEU A 182 12.13 5.88 3.29
#